data_52ed3ebe718ec038ccf8dd0ed6f8d1f3
#
_entry.id   52ed3ebe718ec038ccf8dd0ed6f8d1f3
#
_cell.length_a   1.000
_cell.length_b   1.000
_cell.length_c   1.000
_cell.angle_alpha   90.00
_cell.angle_beta   90.00
_cell.angle_gamma   90.00
#
_symmetry.space_group_name_H-M   'P 1'
#
loop_
_entity.id
_entity.type
_entity.pdbx_description
1 polymer ?
#
loop_
_entity_poly.entity_id
_entity_poly.type
_entity_poly.pdbx_seq_one_letter_code
_entity_poly.pdbx_strand_id
1 'polypeptide(L)'
;MWRKLWNDSDWAIIICTFLLVCIGLAAIGSATHVNQEPIGFGSLVVKQLIFFLANAAVVIGMQFLNYHRLKDWGNIIYGITLLMLIAVMAVGTSALGAQRWIQLGPITIQPSEFSKLLMIICMAKMLEPRIGKLDTFKSLIMPVLYVGVPIALVFLQPDLGTSLVYIAIFVGMLFISGIKTRLIKIIAGTGLLLMPLGWFVLKEYQKQRILVFLNPDIDPFGSGYHIIQSKIAIGSGLIFGKGIFNGTQSQLNFLPENHTDFIFSVIGEEFGFVGCIIVLLLLFMLIYRSIKVAYMCNDNFGMLLATGIASMFTFEVLVNVGMTIGIMPVTGIPLPFLSYGVSALTTNMLSIGILLNIAMQRTKYIF
;
A
#
# COMPACT_ATOMS: atom_id res chain seq x y z
N MET A 1 -27.75 17.85 2.16
CA MET A 1 -26.49 17.27 1.66
C MET A 1 -25.45 17.17 2.75
N TRP A 2 -25.05 18.23 3.44
CA TRP A 2 -24.10 18.21 4.58
C TRP A 2 -24.55 17.30 5.74
N ARG A 3 -25.84 17.25 6.08
CA ARG A 3 -26.38 16.31 7.08
C ARG A 3 -26.16 14.84 6.69
N LYS A 4 -26.21 14.51 5.39
CA LYS A 4 -25.96 13.15 4.89
C LYS A 4 -24.47 12.79 5.04
N LEU A 5 -23.57 13.72 4.70
CA LEU A 5 -22.14 13.56 4.95
C LEU A 5 -21.86 13.26 6.43
N TRP A 6 -22.49 13.99 7.33
CA TRP A 6 -22.24 13.83 8.77
C TRP A 6 -22.82 12.52 9.33
N ASN A 7 -24.04 12.14 8.94
CA ASN A 7 -24.74 11.00 9.51
C ASN A 7 -24.40 9.66 8.87
N ASP A 8 -24.00 9.65 7.60
CA ASP A 8 -23.79 8.43 6.81
C ASP A 8 -22.32 8.09 6.59
N SER A 9 -21.39 9.00 6.91
CA SER A 9 -19.95 8.73 6.85
C SER A 9 -19.51 7.72 7.89
N ASP A 10 -18.52 6.91 7.52
CA ASP A 10 -17.86 6.00 8.44
C ASP A 10 -16.77 6.74 9.24
N TRP A 11 -17.18 7.34 10.37
CA TRP A 11 -16.30 8.12 11.24
C TRP A 11 -15.08 7.34 11.74
N ALA A 12 -15.20 6.00 11.90
CA ALA A 12 -14.06 5.20 12.32
C ALA A 12 -12.95 5.21 11.27
N ILE A 13 -13.28 5.13 9.97
CA ILE A 13 -12.30 5.26 8.89
C ILE A 13 -11.62 6.62 8.94
N ILE A 14 -12.40 7.70 9.08
CA ILE A 14 -11.88 9.09 9.10
C ILE A 14 -10.93 9.29 10.28
N ILE A 15 -11.35 8.89 11.50
CA ILE A 15 -10.56 9.05 12.72
C ILE A 15 -9.29 8.22 12.64
N CYS A 16 -9.36 6.93 12.24
CA CYS A 16 -8.18 6.09 12.09
C CYS A 16 -7.19 6.67 11.08
N THR A 17 -7.66 7.12 9.92
CA THR A 17 -6.81 7.74 8.89
C THR A 17 -6.13 9.00 9.43
N PHE A 18 -6.89 9.87 10.09
CA PHE A 18 -6.36 11.10 10.65
C PHE A 18 -5.28 10.83 11.71
N LEU A 19 -5.56 9.92 12.66
CA LEU A 19 -4.60 9.55 13.71
C LEU A 19 -3.33 8.92 13.12
N LEU A 20 -3.45 8.02 12.14
CA LEU A 20 -2.31 7.41 11.45
C LEU A 20 -1.44 8.47 10.76
N VAL A 21 -2.05 9.43 10.05
CA VAL A 21 -1.30 10.53 9.43
C VAL A 21 -0.62 11.42 10.46
N CYS A 22 -1.28 11.74 11.58
CA CYS A 22 -0.65 12.51 12.67
C CYS A 22 0.57 11.80 13.26
N ILE A 23 0.45 10.49 13.54
CA ILE A 23 1.58 9.67 14.03
C ILE A 23 2.68 9.61 12.96
N GLY A 24 2.31 9.43 11.68
CA GLY A 24 3.25 9.42 10.56
C GLY A 24 4.04 10.73 10.44
N LEU A 25 3.36 11.88 10.51
CA LEU A 25 4.01 13.19 10.47
C LEU A 25 4.99 13.39 11.64
N ALA A 26 4.62 12.95 12.85
CA ALA A 26 5.50 12.99 14.03
C ALA A 26 6.73 12.10 13.82
N ALA A 27 6.53 10.86 13.35
CA ALA A 27 7.62 9.92 13.10
C ALA A 27 8.54 10.36 11.95
N ILE A 28 7.99 10.91 10.83
CA ILE A 28 8.77 11.48 9.73
C ILE A 28 9.57 12.68 10.23
N GLY A 29 8.95 13.55 11.05
CA GLY A 29 9.61 14.70 11.63
C GLY A 29 10.80 14.31 12.50
N SER A 30 10.65 13.27 13.30
CA SER A 30 11.74 12.75 14.11
C SER A 30 12.82 12.08 13.26
N ALA A 31 12.44 11.20 12.35
CA ALA A 31 13.37 10.49 11.47
C ALA A 31 14.26 11.42 10.62
N THR A 32 13.78 12.64 10.34
CA THR A 32 14.48 13.59 9.46
C THR A 32 15.07 14.79 10.20
N HIS A 33 14.92 14.88 11.53
CA HIS A 33 15.30 16.04 12.33
C HIS A 33 16.76 16.44 12.19
N VAL A 34 17.67 15.49 12.19
CA VAL A 34 19.14 15.76 12.15
C VAL A 34 19.61 16.16 10.75
N ASN A 35 18.92 15.73 9.72
CA ASN A 35 19.35 15.92 8.31
C ASN A 35 18.69 17.13 7.63
N GLN A 36 17.80 17.84 8.32
CA GLN A 36 17.06 18.94 7.70
C GLN A 36 17.57 20.31 8.11
N GLU A 37 17.74 21.17 7.12
CA GLU A 37 17.69 22.61 7.29
C GLU A 37 16.43 23.02 8.06
N PRO A 38 16.41 24.22 8.68
CA PRO A 38 15.31 24.65 9.54
C PRO A 38 13.95 24.48 8.84
N ILE A 39 12.91 24.14 9.64
CA ILE A 39 11.54 23.85 9.17
C ILE A 39 11.10 24.89 8.14
N GLY A 40 11.17 24.53 6.87
CA GLY A 40 10.81 25.37 5.74
C GLY A 40 9.97 24.60 4.73
N PHE A 41 9.49 25.26 3.69
CA PHE A 41 8.69 24.63 2.60
C PHE A 41 9.40 23.45 1.92
N GLY A 42 10.72 23.32 2.10
CA GLY A 42 11.51 22.18 1.61
C GLY A 42 11.45 20.93 2.46
N SER A 43 11.04 21.02 3.72
CA SER A 43 11.05 19.89 4.64
C SER A 43 10.05 18.78 4.24
N LEU A 44 10.42 17.52 4.44
CA LEU A 44 9.58 16.36 4.09
C LEU A 44 8.25 16.37 4.84
N VAL A 45 8.26 16.82 6.12
CA VAL A 45 7.05 16.94 6.95
C VAL A 45 6.07 17.94 6.35
N VAL A 46 6.57 19.14 5.95
CA VAL A 46 5.70 20.17 5.38
C VAL A 46 5.13 19.72 4.03
N LYS A 47 5.94 19.07 3.19
CA LYS A 47 5.46 18.48 1.94
C LYS A 47 4.37 17.44 2.20
N GLN A 48 4.59 16.50 3.13
CA GLN A 48 3.62 15.47 3.48
C GLN A 48 2.31 16.10 4.01
N LEU A 49 2.40 17.13 4.87
CA LEU A 49 1.24 17.85 5.41
C LEU A 49 0.44 18.57 4.31
N ILE A 50 1.12 19.28 3.40
CA ILE A 50 0.47 19.98 2.28
C ILE A 50 -0.30 18.97 1.41
N PHE A 51 0.34 17.83 1.08
CA PHE A 51 -0.32 16.79 0.30
C PHE A 51 -1.47 16.12 1.06
N PHE A 52 -1.34 15.94 2.37
CA PHE A 52 -2.45 15.44 3.19
C PHE A 52 -3.65 16.39 3.13
N LEU A 53 -3.46 17.70 3.32
CA LEU A 53 -4.54 18.68 3.28
C LEU A 53 -5.18 18.79 1.89
N ALA A 54 -4.35 18.79 0.84
CA ALA A 54 -4.84 18.77 -0.54
C ALA A 54 -5.68 17.52 -0.84
N ASN A 55 -5.19 16.34 -0.45
CA ASN A 55 -5.91 15.08 -0.63
C ASN A 55 -7.17 15.02 0.24
N ALA A 56 -7.18 15.58 1.45
CA ALA A 56 -8.39 15.67 2.28
C ALA A 56 -9.48 16.49 1.58
N ALA A 57 -9.12 17.60 0.93
CA ALA A 57 -10.07 18.37 0.11
C ALA A 57 -10.61 17.54 -1.07
N VAL A 58 -9.74 16.77 -1.75
CA VAL A 58 -10.16 15.86 -2.83
C VAL A 58 -11.10 14.77 -2.31
N VAL A 59 -10.78 14.15 -1.17
CA VAL A 59 -11.64 13.14 -0.52
C VAL A 59 -13.03 13.70 -0.22
N ILE A 60 -13.11 14.92 0.32
CA ILE A 60 -14.39 15.60 0.54
C ILE A 60 -15.13 15.82 -0.79
N GLY A 61 -14.44 16.28 -1.83
CA GLY A 61 -15.00 16.47 -3.17
C GLY A 61 -15.55 15.16 -3.77
N MET A 62 -14.85 14.05 -3.57
CA MET A 62 -15.28 12.73 -4.04
C MET A 62 -16.61 12.28 -3.43
N GLN A 63 -16.99 12.74 -2.24
CA GLN A 63 -18.29 12.39 -1.63
C GLN A 63 -19.49 12.94 -2.38
N PHE A 64 -19.29 13.92 -3.26
CA PHE A 64 -20.34 14.49 -4.12
C PHE A 64 -20.47 13.77 -5.46
N LEU A 65 -19.53 12.88 -5.79
CA LEU A 65 -19.55 12.10 -7.00
C LEU A 65 -20.17 10.72 -6.74
N ASN A 66 -20.73 10.12 -7.79
CA ASN A 66 -21.18 8.72 -7.71
C ASN A 66 -20.03 7.79 -8.17
N TYR A 67 -19.58 6.90 -7.27
CA TYR A 67 -18.50 5.96 -7.60
C TYR A 67 -18.84 5.02 -8.79
N HIS A 68 -20.13 4.82 -9.10
CA HIS A 68 -20.52 4.02 -10.27
C HIS A 68 -20.00 4.61 -11.59
N ARG A 69 -19.75 5.93 -11.68
CA ARG A 69 -19.10 6.54 -12.86
C ARG A 69 -17.70 5.98 -13.13
N LEU A 70 -17.01 5.51 -12.10
CA LEU A 70 -15.71 4.86 -12.28
C LEU A 70 -15.82 3.58 -13.10
N LYS A 71 -16.95 2.88 -13.01
CA LYS A 71 -17.25 1.71 -13.81
C LYS A 71 -17.34 2.05 -15.32
N ASP A 72 -18.04 3.14 -15.65
CA ASP A 72 -18.19 3.56 -17.05
C ASP A 72 -16.82 3.86 -17.69
N TRP A 73 -15.94 4.49 -16.92
CA TRP A 73 -14.61 4.89 -17.36
C TRP A 73 -13.55 3.78 -17.24
N GLY A 74 -13.88 2.60 -16.71
CA GLY A 74 -12.91 1.57 -16.40
C GLY A 74 -12.02 1.13 -17.57
N ASN A 75 -12.51 1.13 -18.83
CA ASN A 75 -11.66 0.81 -19.99
C ASN A 75 -10.66 1.94 -20.29
N ILE A 76 -11.09 3.19 -20.14
CA ILE A 76 -10.23 4.37 -20.31
C ILE A 76 -9.17 4.37 -19.20
N ILE A 77 -9.59 4.10 -17.96
CA ILE A 77 -8.70 3.99 -16.79
C ILE A 77 -7.65 2.90 -17.01
N TYR A 78 -8.04 1.75 -17.58
CA TYR A 78 -7.10 0.68 -17.91
C TYR A 78 -6.06 1.12 -18.95
N GLY A 79 -6.50 1.80 -20.01
CA GLY A 79 -5.61 2.37 -21.02
C GLY A 79 -4.63 3.40 -20.41
N ILE A 80 -5.12 4.30 -19.55
CA ILE A 80 -4.30 5.27 -18.82
C ILE A 80 -3.30 4.56 -17.92
N THR A 81 -3.70 3.50 -17.20
CA THR A 81 -2.82 2.71 -16.33
C THR A 81 -1.66 2.12 -17.12
N LEU A 82 -1.94 1.47 -18.23
CA LEU A 82 -0.91 0.90 -19.10
C LEU A 82 0.01 1.99 -19.66
N LEU A 83 -0.56 3.10 -20.11
CA LEU A 83 0.21 4.21 -20.66
C LEU A 83 1.13 4.84 -19.63
N MET A 84 0.67 5.03 -18.39
CA MET A 84 1.50 5.53 -17.27
C MET A 84 2.64 4.57 -16.95
N LEU A 85 2.38 3.27 -16.93
CA LEU A 85 3.41 2.26 -16.66
C LEU A 85 4.44 2.18 -17.80
N ILE A 86 4.02 2.32 -19.06
CA ILE A 86 4.95 2.36 -20.20
C ILE A 86 5.74 3.67 -20.20
N ALA A 87 5.09 4.80 -19.92
CA ALA A 87 5.73 6.10 -19.90
C ALA A 87 6.90 6.16 -18.91
N VAL A 88 6.75 5.57 -17.72
CA VAL A 88 7.85 5.57 -16.74
C VAL A 88 9.06 4.76 -17.21
N MET A 89 8.85 3.74 -18.05
CA MET A 89 9.97 2.98 -18.65
C MET A 89 10.73 3.81 -19.69
N ALA A 90 10.06 4.77 -20.33
CA ALA A 90 10.65 5.63 -21.36
C ALA A 90 11.29 6.91 -20.78
N VAL A 91 10.64 7.56 -19.83
CA VAL A 91 11.00 8.91 -19.33
C VAL A 91 11.39 8.89 -17.84
N GLY A 92 11.28 7.77 -17.15
CA GLY A 92 11.54 7.67 -15.71
C GLY A 92 13.00 7.92 -15.35
N THR A 93 13.20 8.53 -14.19
CA THR A 93 14.52 8.67 -13.57
C THR A 93 14.88 7.39 -12.81
N SER A 94 16.15 6.96 -12.98
CA SER A 94 16.67 5.80 -12.24
C SER A 94 17.16 6.23 -10.86
N ALA A 95 16.55 5.68 -9.82
CA ALA A 95 17.04 5.77 -8.46
C ALA A 95 17.26 4.35 -7.91
N LEU A 96 18.37 4.12 -7.23
CA LEU A 96 18.72 2.81 -6.63
C LEU A 96 18.69 1.65 -7.65
N GLY A 97 19.02 1.90 -8.91
CA GLY A 97 19.08 0.88 -9.97
C GLY A 97 17.74 0.50 -10.59
N ALA A 98 16.67 1.22 -10.30
CA ALA A 98 15.35 0.99 -10.87
C ALA A 98 14.71 2.30 -11.41
N GLN A 99 14.14 2.21 -12.60
CA GLN A 99 13.45 3.33 -13.28
C GLN A 99 11.98 3.32 -12.90
N ARG A 100 11.62 4.05 -11.82
CA ARG A 100 10.25 3.99 -11.23
C ARG A 100 9.62 5.36 -11.01
N TRP A 101 10.41 6.43 -11.11
CA TRP A 101 10.02 7.76 -10.69
C TRP A 101 9.96 8.71 -11.89
N ILE A 102 8.96 9.56 -11.92
CA ILE A 102 8.89 10.69 -12.86
C ILE A 102 9.03 11.96 -12.02
N GLN A 103 10.04 12.75 -12.33
CA GLN A 103 10.27 14.02 -11.66
C GLN A 103 9.50 15.14 -12.38
N LEU A 104 8.53 15.74 -11.71
CA LEU A 104 7.76 16.88 -12.18
C LEU A 104 8.11 18.10 -11.34
N GLY A 105 9.20 18.78 -11.70
CA GLY A 105 9.73 19.90 -10.93
C GLY A 105 10.18 19.46 -9.54
N PRO A 106 9.65 20.04 -8.44
CA PRO A 106 10.02 19.70 -7.06
C PRO A 106 9.33 18.44 -6.53
N ILE A 107 8.43 17.83 -7.31
CA ILE A 107 7.62 16.69 -6.90
C ILE A 107 8.05 15.46 -7.68
N THR A 108 8.32 14.37 -6.97
CA THR A 108 8.60 13.06 -7.56
C THR A 108 7.36 12.20 -7.47
N ILE A 109 6.88 11.72 -8.61
CA ILE A 109 5.68 10.88 -8.72
C ILE A 109 6.11 9.46 -9.09
N GLN A 110 5.50 8.48 -8.42
CA GLN A 110 5.67 7.07 -8.73
C GLN A 110 4.38 6.55 -9.38
N PRO A 111 4.35 6.33 -10.71
CA PRO A 111 3.15 5.87 -11.41
C PRO A 111 2.63 4.53 -10.93
N SER A 112 3.49 3.61 -10.51
CA SER A 112 3.10 2.31 -9.97
C SER A 112 2.26 2.42 -8.69
N GLU A 113 2.42 3.48 -7.89
CA GLU A 113 1.59 3.73 -6.71
C GLU A 113 0.14 4.03 -7.09
N PHE A 114 -0.08 4.96 -8.01
CA PHE A 114 -1.43 5.29 -8.51
C PHE A 114 -2.08 4.12 -9.24
N SER A 115 -1.29 3.38 -9.99
CA SER A 115 -1.78 2.26 -10.78
C SER A 115 -2.37 1.14 -9.93
N LYS A 116 -2.02 0.99 -8.64
CA LYS A 116 -2.68 0.04 -7.72
C LYS A 116 -4.18 0.32 -7.60
N LEU A 117 -4.55 1.58 -7.31
CA LEU A 117 -5.94 1.98 -7.18
C LEU A 117 -6.69 1.91 -8.52
N LEU A 118 -6.04 2.38 -9.60
CA LEU A 118 -6.62 2.31 -10.94
C LEU A 118 -6.89 0.87 -11.36
N MET A 119 -5.98 -0.06 -11.02
CA MET A 119 -6.17 -1.50 -11.26
C MET A 119 -7.33 -2.08 -10.44
N ILE A 120 -7.50 -1.67 -9.18
CA ILE A 120 -8.67 -2.09 -8.38
C ILE A 120 -9.96 -1.70 -9.10
N ILE A 121 -10.07 -0.48 -9.63
CA ILE A 121 -11.24 -0.01 -10.37
C ILE A 121 -11.47 -0.85 -11.64
N CYS A 122 -10.41 -1.07 -12.41
CA CYS A 122 -10.48 -1.84 -13.65
C CYS A 122 -10.88 -3.30 -13.41
N MET A 123 -10.29 -3.91 -12.37
CA MET A 123 -10.60 -5.28 -11.98
C MET A 123 -12.02 -5.42 -11.45
N ALA A 124 -12.51 -4.44 -10.67
CA ALA A 124 -13.89 -4.45 -10.18
C ALA A 124 -14.88 -4.46 -11.35
N LYS A 125 -14.68 -3.60 -12.36
CA LYS A 125 -15.49 -3.61 -13.60
C LYS A 125 -15.43 -4.94 -14.32
N MET A 126 -14.24 -5.52 -14.44
CA MET A 126 -14.01 -6.75 -15.20
C MET A 126 -14.59 -7.97 -14.48
N LEU A 127 -14.48 -8.04 -13.15
CA LEU A 127 -14.94 -9.18 -12.33
C LEU A 127 -16.43 -9.15 -12.03
N GLU A 128 -17.05 -7.98 -11.94
CA GLU A 128 -18.47 -7.84 -11.59
C GLU A 128 -19.42 -8.75 -12.40
N PRO A 129 -19.38 -8.82 -13.76
CA PRO A 129 -20.25 -9.71 -14.53
C PRO A 129 -19.87 -11.20 -14.41
N ARG A 130 -18.74 -11.51 -13.76
CA ARG A 130 -18.18 -12.85 -13.57
C ARG A 130 -18.39 -13.42 -12.18
N ILE A 131 -18.98 -12.65 -11.26
CA ILE A 131 -19.29 -13.11 -9.91
C ILE A 131 -20.13 -14.39 -9.99
N GLY A 132 -19.72 -15.43 -9.26
CA GLY A 132 -20.37 -16.73 -9.23
C GLY A 132 -20.21 -17.58 -10.50
N LYS A 133 -19.41 -17.12 -11.49
CA LYS A 133 -19.16 -17.82 -12.76
C LYS A 133 -17.69 -18.27 -12.93
N LEU A 134 -16.88 -18.14 -11.89
CA LEU A 134 -15.46 -18.49 -11.90
C LEU A 134 -15.24 -19.96 -11.49
N ASP A 135 -15.88 -20.86 -12.27
CA ASP A 135 -15.95 -22.29 -11.94
C ASP A 135 -14.91 -23.16 -12.64
N THR A 136 -14.36 -22.66 -13.75
CA THR A 136 -13.46 -23.40 -14.63
C THR A 136 -12.15 -22.65 -14.85
N PHE A 137 -11.10 -23.38 -15.20
CA PHE A 137 -9.81 -22.77 -15.55
C PHE A 137 -9.94 -21.77 -16.72
N LYS A 138 -10.82 -22.06 -17.68
CA LYS A 138 -11.09 -21.18 -18.82
C LYS A 138 -11.66 -19.82 -18.40
N SER A 139 -12.51 -19.80 -17.35
CA SER A 139 -13.09 -18.55 -16.86
C SER A 139 -12.07 -17.63 -16.19
N LEU A 140 -10.90 -18.15 -15.76
CA LEU A 140 -9.81 -17.40 -15.14
C LEU A 140 -8.81 -16.82 -16.16
N ILE A 141 -8.75 -17.35 -17.38
CA ILE A 141 -7.77 -16.91 -18.38
C ILE A 141 -7.88 -15.40 -18.62
N MET A 142 -9.09 -14.90 -18.84
CA MET A 142 -9.31 -13.47 -19.11
C MET A 142 -8.94 -12.58 -17.90
N PRO A 143 -9.39 -12.86 -16.66
CA PRO A 143 -8.91 -12.15 -15.48
C PRO A 143 -7.39 -12.16 -15.29
N VAL A 144 -6.77 -13.31 -15.47
CA VAL A 144 -5.30 -13.46 -15.32
C VAL A 144 -4.56 -12.65 -16.39
N LEU A 145 -4.98 -12.70 -17.65
CA LEU A 145 -4.38 -11.90 -18.72
C LEU A 145 -4.56 -10.41 -18.49
N TYR A 146 -5.76 -10.00 -18.06
CA TYR A 146 -6.07 -8.59 -17.80
C TYR A 146 -5.19 -7.98 -16.72
N VAL A 147 -4.92 -8.71 -15.65
CA VAL A 147 -4.05 -8.28 -14.55
C VAL A 147 -2.58 -8.58 -14.84
N GLY A 148 -2.31 -9.63 -15.57
CA GLY A 148 -0.95 -10.08 -15.93
C GLY A 148 -0.15 -9.05 -16.71
N VAL A 149 -0.81 -8.30 -17.60
CA VAL A 149 -0.13 -7.25 -18.40
C VAL A 149 0.43 -6.13 -17.50
N PRO A 150 -0.34 -5.48 -16.62
CA PRO A 150 0.21 -4.49 -15.69
C PRO A 150 1.25 -5.06 -14.73
N ILE A 151 1.05 -6.28 -14.21
CA ILE A 151 2.04 -6.95 -13.36
C ILE A 151 3.36 -7.13 -14.11
N ALA A 152 3.32 -7.60 -15.36
CA ALA A 152 4.52 -7.77 -16.17
C ALA A 152 5.25 -6.44 -16.42
N LEU A 153 4.50 -5.34 -16.70
CA LEU A 153 5.09 -4.02 -16.87
C LEU A 153 5.78 -3.53 -15.60
N VAL A 154 5.14 -3.69 -14.42
CA VAL A 154 5.72 -3.30 -13.13
C VAL A 154 6.92 -4.18 -12.78
N PHE A 155 6.87 -5.46 -13.08
CA PHE A 155 7.99 -6.39 -12.88
C PHE A 155 9.19 -6.05 -13.76
N LEU A 156 8.97 -5.60 -15.00
CA LEU A 156 10.01 -5.11 -15.90
C LEU A 156 10.68 -3.81 -15.40
N GLN A 157 9.99 -3.00 -14.58
CA GLN A 157 10.53 -1.81 -13.91
C GLN A 157 11.34 -2.14 -12.65
N PRO A 158 11.84 -3.32 -12.48
CA PRO A 158 12.28 -4.07 -11.30
C PRO A 158 11.55 -3.71 -9.98
N ASP A 159 10.22 -3.57 -10.01
CA ASP A 159 9.38 -3.28 -8.83
C ASP A 159 8.65 -4.53 -8.34
N LEU A 160 9.39 -5.37 -7.62
CA LEU A 160 8.86 -6.63 -7.08
C LEU A 160 7.79 -6.35 -6.00
N GLY A 161 8.00 -5.33 -5.17
CA GLY A 161 7.08 -4.97 -4.09
C GLY A 161 5.69 -4.66 -4.63
N THR A 162 5.57 -3.72 -5.55
CA THR A 162 4.30 -3.34 -6.16
C THR A 162 3.68 -4.51 -6.96
N SER A 163 4.49 -5.33 -7.63
CA SER A 163 3.99 -6.53 -8.33
C SER A 163 3.30 -7.51 -7.38
N LEU A 164 3.84 -7.71 -6.17
CA LEU A 164 3.23 -8.55 -5.14
C LEU A 164 1.93 -7.94 -4.59
N VAL A 165 1.86 -6.60 -4.44
CA VAL A 165 0.63 -5.90 -4.06
C VAL A 165 -0.48 -6.17 -5.09
N TYR A 166 -0.18 -6.10 -6.40
CA TYR A 166 -1.14 -6.43 -7.45
C TYR A 166 -1.67 -7.86 -7.33
N ILE A 167 -0.78 -8.81 -7.08
CA ILE A 167 -1.17 -10.22 -6.90
C ILE A 167 -2.09 -10.36 -5.67
N ALA A 168 -1.77 -9.70 -4.56
CA ALA A 168 -2.60 -9.73 -3.36
C ALA A 168 -4.00 -9.12 -3.59
N ILE A 169 -4.07 -7.98 -4.28
CA ILE A 169 -5.34 -7.35 -4.69
C ILE A 169 -6.14 -8.34 -5.55
N PHE A 170 -5.51 -8.92 -6.58
CA PHE A 170 -6.15 -9.85 -7.48
C PHE A 170 -6.72 -11.08 -6.77
N VAL A 171 -5.93 -11.70 -5.90
CA VAL A 171 -6.35 -12.87 -5.11
C VAL A 171 -7.52 -12.52 -4.21
N GLY A 172 -7.47 -11.39 -3.49
CA GLY A 172 -8.56 -10.94 -2.63
C GLY A 172 -9.86 -10.69 -3.39
N MET A 173 -9.77 -10.02 -4.56
CA MET A 173 -10.95 -9.75 -5.40
C MET A 173 -11.49 -11.02 -6.08
N LEU A 174 -10.65 -11.97 -6.48
CA LEU A 174 -11.09 -13.27 -6.97
C LEU A 174 -11.80 -14.09 -5.89
N PHE A 175 -11.28 -14.05 -4.66
CA PHE A 175 -11.89 -14.76 -3.54
C PHE A 175 -13.33 -14.31 -3.29
N ILE A 176 -13.58 -13.00 -3.22
CA ILE A 176 -14.93 -12.47 -3.01
C ILE A 176 -15.82 -12.63 -4.26
N SER A 177 -15.23 -12.77 -5.45
CA SER A 177 -15.99 -13.07 -6.69
C SER A 177 -16.54 -14.49 -6.75
N GLY A 178 -16.30 -15.32 -5.74
CA GLY A 178 -16.84 -16.68 -5.65
C GLY A 178 -16.08 -17.72 -6.48
N ILE A 179 -14.75 -17.57 -6.62
CA ILE A 179 -13.91 -18.60 -7.23
C ILE A 179 -14.03 -19.92 -6.47
N LYS A 180 -14.13 -21.04 -7.18
CA LYS A 180 -14.17 -22.36 -6.53
C LYS A 180 -12.88 -22.65 -5.75
N THR A 181 -13.02 -23.11 -4.51
CA THR A 181 -11.90 -23.45 -3.61
C THR A 181 -10.91 -24.42 -4.26
N ARG A 182 -11.39 -25.31 -5.14
CA ARG A 182 -10.53 -26.23 -5.91
C ARG A 182 -9.55 -25.47 -6.81
N LEU A 183 -10.01 -24.40 -7.48
CA LEU A 183 -9.15 -23.58 -8.35
C LEU A 183 -8.11 -22.80 -7.53
N ILE A 184 -8.50 -22.28 -6.36
CA ILE A 184 -7.57 -21.61 -5.45
C ILE A 184 -6.45 -22.58 -5.05
N LYS A 185 -6.80 -23.81 -4.65
CA LYS A 185 -5.81 -24.84 -4.29
C LYS A 185 -4.88 -25.18 -5.45
N ILE A 186 -5.42 -25.28 -6.67
CA ILE A 186 -4.62 -25.55 -7.87
C ILE A 186 -3.67 -24.37 -8.15
N ILE A 187 -4.16 -23.13 -8.12
CA ILE A 187 -3.33 -21.94 -8.37
C ILE A 187 -2.23 -21.83 -7.30
N ALA A 188 -2.57 -21.98 -6.03
CA ALA A 188 -1.62 -21.95 -4.93
C ALA A 188 -0.58 -23.08 -5.05
N GLY A 189 -1.03 -24.30 -5.32
CA GLY A 189 -0.13 -25.46 -5.51
C GLY A 189 0.78 -25.31 -6.73
N THR A 190 0.25 -24.82 -7.85
CA THR A 190 1.05 -24.54 -9.06
C THR A 190 2.06 -23.41 -8.79
N GLY A 191 1.63 -22.35 -8.10
CA GLY A 191 2.54 -21.26 -7.71
C GLY A 191 3.69 -21.75 -6.83
N LEU A 192 3.39 -22.58 -5.84
CA LEU A 192 4.41 -23.18 -4.97
C LEU A 192 5.35 -24.11 -5.74
N LEU A 193 4.82 -24.92 -6.67
CA LEU A 193 5.63 -25.81 -7.51
C LEU A 193 6.53 -25.02 -8.48
N LEU A 194 6.06 -23.88 -8.99
CA LEU A 194 6.82 -23.03 -9.91
C LEU A 194 7.78 -22.07 -9.19
N MET A 195 7.66 -21.92 -7.86
CA MET A 195 8.52 -21.02 -7.07
C MET A 195 10.02 -21.26 -7.27
N PRO A 196 10.53 -22.53 -7.29
CA PRO A 196 11.94 -22.79 -7.58
C PRO A 196 12.36 -22.35 -8.99
N LEU A 197 11.47 -22.44 -9.99
CA LEU A 197 11.76 -21.97 -11.35
C LEU A 197 11.82 -20.43 -11.41
N GLY A 198 11.06 -19.75 -10.56
CA GLY A 198 11.12 -18.30 -10.39
C GLY A 198 12.51 -17.81 -10.02
N TRP A 199 13.30 -18.61 -9.30
CA TRP A 199 14.68 -18.28 -8.93
C TRP A 199 15.58 -17.95 -10.14
N PHE A 200 15.37 -18.62 -11.24
CA PHE A 200 16.15 -18.40 -12.47
C PHE A 200 15.78 -17.12 -13.23
N VAL A 201 14.56 -16.59 -12.98
CA VAL A 201 14.05 -15.37 -13.62
C VAL A 201 14.36 -14.13 -12.80
N LEU A 202 14.64 -14.28 -11.50
CA LEU A 202 14.96 -13.17 -10.59
C LEU A 202 16.32 -12.55 -10.95
N LYS A 203 16.38 -11.21 -10.88
CA LYS A 203 17.63 -10.45 -10.98
C LYS A 203 18.48 -10.66 -9.72
N GLU A 204 19.79 -10.47 -9.82
CA GLU A 204 20.73 -10.72 -8.71
C GLU A 204 20.35 -9.97 -7.42
N TYR A 205 19.96 -8.70 -7.50
CA TYR A 205 19.54 -7.93 -6.32
C TYR A 205 18.27 -8.51 -5.65
N GLN A 206 17.36 -9.16 -6.41
CA GLN A 206 16.15 -9.81 -5.87
C GLN A 206 16.52 -11.12 -5.16
N LYS A 207 17.43 -11.90 -5.75
CA LYS A 207 17.98 -13.09 -5.12
C LYS A 207 18.71 -12.75 -3.83
N GLN A 208 19.52 -11.68 -3.84
CA GLN A 208 20.24 -11.20 -2.66
C GLN A 208 19.29 -10.84 -1.53
N ARG A 209 18.14 -10.16 -1.80
CA ARG A 209 17.13 -9.86 -0.78
C ARG A 209 16.54 -11.11 -0.13
N ILE A 210 16.34 -12.20 -0.90
CA ILE A 210 15.85 -13.48 -0.38
C ILE A 210 16.94 -14.17 0.45
N LEU A 211 18.18 -14.20 -0.02
CA LEU A 211 19.29 -14.81 0.70
C LEU A 211 19.60 -14.08 2.01
N VAL A 212 19.62 -12.76 1.99
CA VAL A 212 19.84 -11.90 3.15
C VAL A 212 18.68 -12.02 4.16
N PHE A 213 17.45 -12.22 3.70
CA PHE A 213 16.31 -12.50 4.59
C PHE A 213 16.51 -13.83 5.36
N LEU A 214 17.03 -14.87 4.68
CA LEU A 214 17.28 -16.16 5.32
C LEU A 214 18.49 -16.11 6.27
N ASN A 215 19.51 -15.35 5.90
CA ASN A 215 20.70 -15.13 6.71
C ASN A 215 21.24 -13.70 6.51
N PRO A 216 20.90 -12.75 7.39
CA PRO A 216 21.37 -11.36 7.30
C PRO A 216 22.89 -11.20 7.35
N ASP A 217 23.61 -12.16 7.93
CA ASP A 217 25.07 -12.11 8.08
C ASP A 217 25.83 -12.33 6.76
N ILE A 218 25.14 -12.72 5.68
CA ILE A 218 25.75 -12.84 4.34
C ILE A 218 26.19 -11.47 3.79
N ASP A 219 25.43 -10.40 4.14
CA ASP A 219 25.72 -9.04 3.69
C ASP A 219 25.52 -8.05 4.84
N PRO A 220 26.37 -8.07 5.87
CA PRO A 220 26.19 -7.29 7.10
C PRO A 220 26.42 -5.77 6.91
N PHE A 221 26.96 -5.34 5.76
CA PHE A 221 27.20 -3.93 5.43
C PHE A 221 26.29 -3.40 4.30
N GLY A 222 25.52 -4.27 3.62
CA GLY A 222 24.59 -3.93 2.57
C GLY A 222 23.14 -4.22 2.97
N SER A 223 22.46 -5.07 2.22
CA SER A 223 21.03 -5.35 2.44
C SER A 223 20.72 -5.95 3.81
N GLY A 224 21.64 -6.71 4.43
CA GLY A 224 21.48 -7.26 5.79
C GLY A 224 21.56 -6.20 6.87
N TYR A 225 22.34 -5.15 6.65
CA TYR A 225 22.49 -4.02 7.57
C TYR A 225 21.14 -3.41 7.93
N HIS A 226 20.29 -3.15 6.92
CA HIS A 226 18.97 -2.57 7.13
C HIS A 226 18.09 -3.40 8.08
N ILE A 227 18.07 -4.73 7.90
CA ILE A 227 17.27 -5.64 8.73
C ILE A 227 17.80 -5.68 10.16
N ILE A 228 19.13 -5.74 10.31
CA ILE A 228 19.79 -5.79 11.63
C ILE A 228 19.50 -4.49 12.39
N GLN A 229 19.73 -3.34 11.76
CA GLN A 229 19.50 -2.03 12.39
C GLN A 229 18.03 -1.79 12.71
N SER A 230 17.12 -2.24 11.85
CA SER A 230 15.67 -2.19 12.08
C SER A 230 15.28 -2.97 13.35
N LYS A 231 15.79 -4.20 13.53
CA LYS A 231 15.53 -5.01 14.72
C LYS A 231 16.14 -4.39 15.98
N ILE A 232 17.35 -3.82 15.88
CA ILE A 232 18.00 -3.11 17.00
C ILE A 232 17.16 -1.88 17.38
N ALA A 233 16.68 -1.09 16.42
CA ALA A 233 15.84 0.08 16.68
C ALA A 233 14.59 -0.33 17.46
N ILE A 234 13.77 -1.27 16.93
CA ILE A 234 12.55 -1.74 17.59
C ILE A 234 12.84 -2.29 18.98
N GLY A 235 13.86 -3.16 19.12
CA GLY A 235 14.22 -3.78 20.39
C GLY A 235 14.70 -2.78 21.45
N SER A 236 15.38 -1.70 21.01
CA SER A 236 15.92 -0.68 21.89
C SER A 236 14.85 0.22 22.50
N GLY A 237 13.63 0.27 21.92
CA GLY A 237 12.52 1.07 22.42
C GLY A 237 11.80 0.45 23.62
N LEU A 238 12.02 -0.83 23.93
CA LEU A 238 11.38 -1.51 25.05
C LEU A 238 9.86 -1.31 25.10
N ILE A 239 9.26 -1.05 26.28
CA ILE A 239 7.80 -0.91 26.45
C ILE A 239 7.33 0.48 26.05
N PHE A 240 7.98 1.54 26.52
CA PHE A 240 7.49 2.93 26.38
C PHE A 240 8.27 3.78 25.37
N GLY A 241 9.33 3.23 24.77
CA GLY A 241 10.19 3.96 23.85
C GLY A 241 11.20 4.88 24.52
N LYS A 242 12.10 5.44 23.71
CA LYS A 242 13.12 6.41 24.13
C LYS A 242 12.58 7.85 24.20
N GLY A 243 11.37 8.08 23.69
CA GLY A 243 10.79 9.41 23.49
C GLY A 243 11.05 9.96 22.08
N ILE A 244 10.17 10.89 21.66
CA ILE A 244 10.25 11.54 20.35
C ILE A 244 11.57 12.33 20.27
N PHE A 245 12.23 12.26 19.11
CA PHE A 245 13.56 12.85 18.83
C PHE A 245 14.74 12.26 19.62
N ASN A 246 14.54 11.17 20.36
CA ASN A 246 15.59 10.51 21.15
C ASN A 246 16.00 9.13 20.60
N GLY A 247 15.54 8.77 19.41
CA GLY A 247 15.88 7.52 18.73
C GLY A 247 17.34 7.53 18.26
N THR A 248 18.20 6.71 18.84
CA THR A 248 19.63 6.68 18.49
C THR A 248 19.88 6.08 17.10
N GLN A 249 19.10 5.07 16.70
CA GLN A 249 19.27 4.44 15.38
C GLN A 249 18.77 5.35 14.25
N SER A 250 17.66 6.05 14.49
CA SER A 250 17.06 6.97 13.53
C SER A 250 17.84 8.29 13.43
N GLN A 251 18.24 8.89 14.58
CA GLN A 251 18.91 10.18 14.62
C GLN A 251 20.37 10.13 14.14
N LEU A 252 21.09 9.04 14.42
CA LEU A 252 22.49 8.88 13.99
C LEU A 252 22.62 8.28 12.57
N ASN A 253 21.50 8.18 11.82
CA ASN A 253 21.45 7.62 10.47
C ASN A 253 21.99 6.20 10.34
N PHE A 254 21.96 5.39 11.41
CA PHE A 254 22.28 3.98 11.35
C PHE A 254 21.22 3.17 10.60
N LEU A 255 19.97 3.67 10.52
CA LEU A 255 18.89 3.06 9.77
C LEU A 255 18.61 3.87 8.49
N PRO A 256 19.12 3.45 7.33
CA PRO A 256 18.81 4.07 6.04
C PRO A 256 17.33 3.93 5.72
N GLU A 257 16.78 4.88 4.91
CA GLU A 257 15.36 4.89 4.50
C GLU A 257 14.38 4.79 5.70
N ASN A 258 14.77 5.38 6.85
CA ASN A 258 14.02 5.35 8.09
C ASN A 258 12.65 6.05 7.98
N HIS A 259 12.53 7.09 7.16
CA HIS A 259 11.30 7.87 6.95
C HIS A 259 10.36 7.26 5.91
N THR A 260 10.79 6.26 5.13
CA THR A 260 10.01 5.57 4.10
C THR A 260 9.71 4.13 4.51
N ASP A 261 10.60 3.21 4.19
CA ASP A 261 10.40 1.76 4.31
C ASP A 261 10.45 1.26 5.76
N PHE A 262 11.25 1.92 6.60
CA PHE A 262 11.50 1.50 7.98
C PHE A 262 10.86 2.43 9.03
N ILE A 263 9.82 3.18 8.66
CA ILE A 263 9.13 4.11 9.59
C ILE A 263 8.57 3.39 10.82
N PHE A 264 8.12 2.13 10.70
CA PHE A 264 7.65 1.34 11.83
C PHE A 264 8.75 1.07 12.86
N SER A 265 10.01 0.98 12.41
CA SER A 265 11.16 0.82 13.32
C SER A 265 11.45 2.10 14.11
N VAL A 266 11.26 3.27 13.48
CA VAL A 266 11.34 4.57 14.18
C VAL A 266 10.26 4.66 15.26
N ILE A 267 9.01 4.28 14.92
CA ILE A 267 7.91 4.22 15.87
C ILE A 267 8.24 3.27 17.03
N GLY A 268 8.81 2.08 16.71
CA GLY A 268 9.22 1.10 17.71
C GLY A 268 10.32 1.63 18.63
N GLU A 269 11.29 2.37 18.11
CA GLU A 269 12.37 2.96 18.90
C GLU A 269 11.88 4.09 19.83
N GLU A 270 11.04 4.99 19.29
CA GLU A 270 10.65 6.22 20.00
C GLU A 270 9.44 6.07 20.90
N PHE A 271 8.44 5.28 20.47
CA PHE A 271 7.20 5.08 21.24
C PHE A 271 7.12 3.67 21.87
N GLY A 272 8.11 2.81 21.62
CA GLY A 272 8.21 1.48 22.17
C GLY A 272 7.11 0.52 21.74
N PHE A 273 6.96 -0.56 22.48
CA PHE A 273 5.96 -1.59 22.23
C PHE A 273 4.52 -1.04 22.25
N VAL A 274 4.23 -0.11 23.19
CA VAL A 274 2.90 0.52 23.30
C VAL A 274 2.57 1.30 22.04
N GLY A 275 3.50 2.10 21.50
CA GLY A 275 3.31 2.83 20.26
C GLY A 275 3.08 1.90 19.05
N CYS A 276 3.86 0.83 18.96
CA CYS A 276 3.66 -0.20 17.91
C CYS A 276 2.26 -0.82 17.98
N ILE A 277 1.79 -1.19 19.16
CA ILE A 277 0.45 -1.78 19.35
C ILE A 277 -0.64 -0.78 18.98
N ILE A 278 -0.54 0.49 19.37
CA ILE A 278 -1.52 1.53 19.00
C ILE A 278 -1.60 1.65 17.47
N VAL A 279 -0.46 1.73 16.79
CA VAL A 279 -0.40 1.82 15.32
C VAL A 279 -1.02 0.58 14.66
N LEU A 280 -0.66 -0.61 15.13
CA LEU A 280 -1.22 -1.86 14.60
C LEU A 280 -2.74 -1.96 14.82
N LEU A 281 -3.25 -1.51 15.96
CA LEU A 281 -4.69 -1.47 16.24
C LEU A 281 -5.42 -0.48 15.32
N LEU A 282 -4.84 0.70 15.06
CA LEU A 282 -5.42 1.67 14.13
C LEU A 282 -5.45 1.13 12.69
N LEU A 283 -4.36 0.51 12.23
CA LEU A 283 -4.29 -0.14 10.91
C LEU A 283 -5.26 -1.31 10.80
N PHE A 284 -5.32 -2.16 11.83
CA PHE A 284 -6.29 -3.27 11.89
C PHE A 284 -7.73 -2.74 11.83
N MET A 285 -8.05 -1.68 12.60
CA MET A 285 -9.39 -1.09 12.60
C MET A 285 -9.74 -0.53 11.22
N LEU A 286 -8.79 0.12 10.54
CA LEU A 286 -8.97 0.62 9.17
C LEU A 286 -9.26 -0.51 8.19
N ILE A 287 -8.50 -1.59 8.23
CA ILE A 287 -8.69 -2.79 7.38
C ILE A 287 -10.05 -3.44 7.70
N TYR A 288 -10.36 -3.64 8.98
CA TYR A 288 -11.63 -4.21 9.42
C TYR A 288 -12.83 -3.39 8.93
N ARG A 289 -12.75 -2.05 9.03
CA ARG A 289 -13.82 -1.17 8.54
C ARG A 289 -13.93 -1.21 7.01
N SER A 290 -12.81 -1.33 6.29
CA SER A 290 -12.81 -1.49 4.83
C SER A 290 -13.50 -2.79 4.40
N ILE A 291 -13.23 -3.89 5.08
CA ILE A 291 -13.91 -5.19 4.89
C ILE A 291 -15.41 -5.07 5.23
N LYS A 292 -15.75 -4.37 6.32
CA LYS A 292 -17.13 -4.15 6.70
C LYS A 292 -17.90 -3.33 5.66
N VAL A 293 -17.27 -2.31 5.06
CA VAL A 293 -17.84 -1.56 3.93
C VAL A 293 -18.13 -2.49 2.75
N ALA A 294 -17.19 -3.38 2.39
CA ALA A 294 -17.39 -4.37 1.33
C ALA A 294 -18.57 -5.30 1.64
N TYR A 295 -18.65 -5.82 2.86
CA TYR A 295 -19.72 -6.74 3.29
C TYR A 295 -21.09 -6.10 3.29
N MET A 296 -21.18 -4.80 3.66
CA MET A 296 -22.44 -4.07 3.76
C MET A 296 -22.84 -3.36 2.45
N CYS A 297 -22.05 -3.51 1.39
CA CYS A 297 -22.33 -2.91 0.10
C CYS A 297 -23.46 -3.66 -0.63
N ASN A 298 -24.39 -2.93 -1.23
CA ASN A 298 -25.55 -3.52 -1.91
C ASN A 298 -25.26 -3.92 -3.36
N ASP A 299 -24.22 -3.37 -3.96
CA ASP A 299 -23.86 -3.64 -5.34
C ASP A 299 -22.51 -4.36 -5.47
N ASN A 300 -22.39 -5.18 -6.49
CA ASN A 300 -21.22 -6.01 -6.74
C ASN A 300 -19.97 -5.19 -7.08
N PHE A 301 -20.12 -4.06 -7.77
CA PHE A 301 -18.99 -3.21 -8.15
C PHE A 301 -18.37 -2.55 -6.92
N GLY A 302 -19.18 -1.95 -6.04
CA GLY A 302 -18.72 -1.35 -4.79
C GLY A 302 -18.13 -2.38 -3.82
N MET A 303 -18.73 -3.57 -3.72
CA MET A 303 -18.19 -4.69 -2.95
C MET A 303 -16.76 -5.05 -3.43
N LEU A 304 -16.56 -5.19 -4.74
CA LEU A 304 -15.26 -5.49 -5.32
C LEU A 304 -14.24 -4.37 -5.10
N LEU A 305 -14.63 -3.10 -5.27
CA LEU A 305 -13.77 -1.95 -4.98
C LEU A 305 -13.28 -1.95 -3.54
N ALA A 306 -14.22 -2.07 -2.59
CA ALA A 306 -13.88 -2.05 -1.17
C ALA A 306 -13.01 -3.26 -0.77
N THR A 307 -13.26 -4.45 -1.35
CA THR A 307 -12.42 -5.64 -1.15
C THR A 307 -11.02 -5.45 -1.72
N GLY A 308 -10.89 -4.87 -2.92
CA GLY A 308 -9.59 -4.59 -3.53
C GLY A 308 -8.74 -3.64 -2.68
N ILE A 309 -9.37 -2.56 -2.16
CA ILE A 309 -8.71 -1.60 -1.27
C ILE A 309 -8.33 -2.26 0.07
N ALA A 310 -9.21 -3.05 0.66
CA ALA A 310 -8.91 -3.79 1.89
C ALA A 310 -7.74 -4.77 1.70
N SER A 311 -7.70 -5.49 0.57
CA SER A 311 -6.60 -6.41 0.23
C SER A 311 -5.28 -5.67 0.04
N MET A 312 -5.29 -4.50 -0.61
CA MET A 312 -4.13 -3.63 -0.77
C MET A 312 -3.57 -3.22 0.59
N PHE A 313 -4.39 -2.62 1.45
CA PHE A 313 -3.95 -2.20 2.78
C PHE A 313 -3.46 -3.37 3.64
N THR A 314 -4.18 -4.50 3.60
CA THR A 314 -3.78 -5.69 4.36
C THR A 314 -2.39 -6.16 3.95
N PHE A 315 -2.14 -6.26 2.65
CA PHE A 315 -0.85 -6.74 2.15
C PHE A 315 0.28 -5.74 2.43
N GLU A 316 0.07 -4.45 2.20
CA GLU A 316 1.06 -3.40 2.49
C GLU A 316 1.45 -3.37 3.96
N VAL A 317 0.48 -3.46 4.88
CA VAL A 317 0.72 -3.51 6.33
C VAL A 317 1.48 -4.77 6.72
N LEU A 318 1.04 -5.95 6.26
CA LEU A 318 1.69 -7.23 6.60
C LEU A 318 3.14 -7.25 6.12
N VAL A 319 3.40 -6.79 4.89
CA VAL A 319 4.75 -6.83 4.33
C VAL A 319 5.65 -5.78 4.98
N ASN A 320 5.18 -4.54 5.16
CA ASN A 320 6.02 -3.50 5.77
C ASN A 320 6.37 -3.83 7.23
N VAL A 321 5.38 -4.17 8.05
CA VAL A 321 5.63 -4.58 9.44
C VAL A 321 6.46 -5.85 9.48
N GLY A 322 6.14 -6.84 8.62
CA GLY A 322 6.87 -8.10 8.55
C GLY A 322 8.35 -7.93 8.18
N MET A 323 8.67 -7.02 7.24
CA MET A 323 10.08 -6.79 6.88
C MET A 323 10.83 -6.02 7.97
N THR A 324 10.20 -5.07 8.68
CA THR A 324 10.85 -4.31 9.75
C THR A 324 11.19 -5.18 10.96
N ILE A 325 10.33 -6.15 11.31
CA ILE A 325 10.61 -7.12 12.38
C ILE A 325 11.43 -8.33 11.89
N GLY A 326 11.71 -8.41 10.58
CA GLY A 326 12.55 -9.45 9.97
C GLY A 326 11.87 -10.80 9.79
N ILE A 327 10.54 -10.84 9.64
CA ILE A 327 9.74 -12.05 9.30
C ILE A 327 9.53 -12.15 7.78
N MET A 328 9.71 -11.05 7.03
CA MET A 328 9.59 -10.99 5.57
C MET A 328 10.81 -10.33 4.94
N PRO A 329 11.13 -10.64 3.67
CA PRO A 329 12.22 -9.98 2.96
C PRO A 329 11.90 -8.50 2.71
N VAL A 330 12.92 -7.66 2.63
CA VAL A 330 12.79 -6.22 2.36
C VAL A 330 12.31 -6.02 0.94
N THR A 331 11.13 -5.45 0.77
CA THR A 331 10.47 -5.23 -0.53
C THR A 331 10.40 -3.76 -0.94
N GLY A 332 10.53 -2.82 0.02
CA GLY A 332 10.37 -1.39 -0.26
C GLY A 332 8.92 -0.97 -0.45
N ILE A 333 7.99 -1.59 0.27
CA ILE A 333 6.57 -1.21 0.27
C ILE A 333 6.34 -0.25 1.44
N PRO A 334 5.81 0.97 1.21
CA PRO A 334 5.55 1.92 2.28
C PRO A 334 4.40 1.48 3.18
N LEU A 335 4.48 1.84 4.47
CA LEU A 335 3.39 1.61 5.41
C LEU A 335 2.29 2.66 5.20
N PRO A 336 1.03 2.25 4.94
CA PRO A 336 -0.06 3.17 4.61
C PRO A 336 -0.22 4.28 5.65
N PHE A 337 -0.32 5.53 5.18
CA PHE A 337 -0.49 6.77 5.95
C PHE A 337 0.68 7.19 6.85
N LEU A 338 1.59 6.29 7.19
CA LEU A 338 2.69 6.51 8.12
C LEU A 338 3.99 6.86 7.39
N SER A 339 4.33 6.09 6.35
CA SER A 339 5.54 6.33 5.56
C SER A 339 5.49 7.63 4.78
N TYR A 340 6.64 8.29 4.64
CA TYR A 340 6.79 9.39 3.72
C TYR A 340 6.64 8.89 2.27
N GLY A 341 5.81 9.58 1.50
CA GLY A 341 5.64 9.31 0.07
C GLY A 341 4.40 9.99 -0.46
N VAL A 342 4.59 11.04 -1.26
CA VAL A 342 3.49 11.84 -1.84
C VAL A 342 2.54 10.98 -2.67
N SER A 343 3.09 10.09 -3.51
CA SER A 343 2.29 9.21 -4.38
C SER A 343 1.52 8.16 -3.57
N ALA A 344 2.18 7.53 -2.59
CA ALA A 344 1.56 6.54 -1.72
C ALA A 344 0.45 7.16 -0.85
N LEU A 345 0.73 8.32 -0.23
CA LEU A 345 -0.28 9.05 0.56
C LEU A 345 -1.49 9.42 -0.32
N THR A 346 -1.26 9.93 -1.53
CA THR A 346 -2.34 10.31 -2.45
C THR A 346 -3.19 9.09 -2.83
N THR A 347 -2.57 7.98 -3.21
CA THR A 347 -3.27 6.74 -3.54
C THR A 347 -4.09 6.22 -2.36
N ASN A 348 -3.51 6.23 -1.17
CA ASN A 348 -4.19 5.79 0.05
C ASN A 348 -5.37 6.71 0.41
N MET A 349 -5.20 8.03 0.31
CA MET A 349 -6.28 8.99 0.56
C MET A 349 -7.42 8.87 -0.47
N LEU A 350 -7.10 8.70 -1.76
CA LEU A 350 -8.11 8.43 -2.79
C LEU A 350 -8.85 7.11 -2.53
N SER A 351 -8.15 6.09 -2.05
CA SER A 351 -8.76 4.81 -1.64
C SER A 351 -9.75 5.00 -0.48
N ILE A 352 -9.39 5.80 0.52
CA ILE A 352 -10.31 6.20 1.60
C ILE A 352 -11.50 6.98 1.04
N GLY A 353 -11.29 7.88 0.09
CA GLY A 353 -12.36 8.63 -0.57
C GLY A 353 -13.40 7.71 -1.23
N ILE A 354 -12.94 6.67 -1.92
CA ILE A 354 -13.81 5.66 -2.54
C ILE A 354 -14.55 4.86 -1.45
N LEU A 355 -13.86 4.38 -0.42
CA LEU A 355 -14.48 3.62 0.68
C LEU A 355 -15.58 4.42 1.38
N LEU A 356 -15.33 5.70 1.69
CA LEU A 356 -16.32 6.57 2.31
C LEU A 356 -17.51 6.82 1.38
N ASN A 357 -17.28 6.99 0.08
CA ASN A 357 -18.32 7.15 -0.92
C ASN A 357 -19.23 5.93 -1.01
N ILE A 358 -18.64 4.71 -1.03
CA ILE A 358 -19.39 3.44 -0.99
C ILE A 358 -20.18 3.34 0.31
N ALA A 359 -19.57 3.64 1.46
CA ALA A 359 -20.21 3.58 2.77
C ALA A 359 -21.42 4.50 2.87
N MET A 360 -21.37 5.70 2.27
CA MET A 360 -22.48 6.67 2.26
C MET A 360 -23.63 6.29 1.33
N GLN A 361 -23.36 5.52 0.27
CA GLN A 361 -24.38 5.12 -0.71
C GLN A 361 -25.06 3.80 -0.32
N ARG A 362 -24.57 3.11 0.72
CA ARG A 362 -25.25 1.92 1.25
C ARG A 362 -26.63 2.29 1.79
N THR A 363 -27.64 1.49 1.48
CA THR A 363 -28.96 1.63 2.07
C THR A 363 -28.88 1.25 3.55
N LYS A 364 -29.19 2.16 4.45
CA LYS A 364 -29.37 1.82 5.86
C LYS A 364 -30.62 0.95 5.98
N TYR A 365 -30.47 -0.34 6.23
CA TYR A 365 -31.58 -1.12 6.78
C TYR A 365 -31.82 -0.59 8.20
N ILE A 366 -32.90 0.17 8.38
CA ILE A 366 -33.44 0.52 9.70
C ILE A 366 -34.18 -0.74 10.14
N PHE A 367 -33.56 -1.52 11.04
CA PHE A 367 -34.28 -2.52 11.82
C PHE A 367 -34.92 -1.86 13.04
#